data_832d1ecf12c28ee2486af8b9d3d69e4e
#
_entry.id   832d1ecf12c28ee2486af8b9d3d69e4e
#
_cell.length_a   1.000
_cell.length_b   1.000
_cell.length_c   1.000
_cell.angle_alpha   90.00
_cell.angle_beta   90.00
_cell.angle_gamma   90.00
#
_symmetry.space_group_name_H-M   'P 1'
#
loop_
_entity.id
_entity.type
_entity.pdbx_description
1 polymer ?
#
loop_
_entity_poly.entity_id
_entity_poly.type
_entity_poly.pdbx_seq_one_letter_code
_entity_poly.pdbx_strand_id
1 'polypeptide(L)'
;RDIEIMPYKIVKADNGDAWVEAKGQKMAAPQVSAEVLKKMKKTAEDFLGEEVTGAVITVPAYFNDAQRQATKDAGRIAGLEVKRIINEPTAAALAYGLDKKGGDRTIAVYDLGGGTFDISIIEIDEVEGEKTFEVLATNGDTHLGGEDFDNRLINYLVDEFNKEQGINLKNDPLAMQRVKEAAEKAKIELSSTSQTDVNLPYVTADATGPKHMNIKVTRAKLESLVEDLVQRSLEPLKVALADADLSVNDITDVILV
;
A
#
# COMPACT_ATOMS: atom_id res chain seq x y z
N ARG A 1 4.31 1.57 18.71
CA ARG A 1 3.99 2.54 17.65
C ARG A 1 2.57 2.33 17.14
N ASP A 2 2.25 1.16 16.57
CA ASP A 2 0.95 0.93 15.92
C ASP A 2 -0.23 1.08 16.89
N ILE A 3 -0.10 0.62 18.13
CA ILE A 3 -1.12 0.79 19.18
C ILE A 3 -1.46 2.27 19.44
N GLU A 4 -0.49 3.16 19.27
CA GLU A 4 -0.63 4.60 19.56
C GLU A 4 -1.19 5.41 18.39
N ILE A 5 -0.97 4.95 17.15
CA ILE A 5 -1.35 5.70 15.94
C ILE A 5 -2.64 5.21 15.30
N MET A 6 -3.07 3.97 15.61
CA MET A 6 -4.31 3.44 15.03
C MET A 6 -5.55 4.10 15.64
N PRO A 7 -6.57 4.45 14.81
CA PRO A 7 -7.79 5.09 15.26
C PRO A 7 -8.75 4.12 16.00
N TYR A 8 -8.34 2.87 16.18
CA TYR A 8 -9.07 1.81 16.87
C TYR A 8 -8.19 1.17 17.95
N LYS A 9 -8.80 0.51 18.91
CA LYS A 9 -8.09 -0.09 20.03
C LYS A 9 -7.56 -1.48 19.63
N ILE A 10 -6.27 -1.71 19.88
CA ILE A 10 -5.64 -3.03 19.77
C ILE A 10 -5.61 -3.65 21.17
N VAL A 11 -6.11 -4.87 21.30
CA VAL A 11 -6.22 -5.60 22.56
C VAL A 11 -5.54 -6.96 22.44
N LYS A 12 -5.00 -7.45 23.57
CA LYS A 12 -4.43 -8.80 23.64
C LYS A 12 -5.56 -9.82 23.83
N ALA A 13 -5.61 -10.84 22.99
CA ALA A 13 -6.48 -12.00 23.16
C ALA A 13 -5.89 -13.00 24.20
N ASP A 14 -6.72 -13.95 24.65
CA ASP A 14 -6.30 -14.95 25.66
C ASP A 14 -5.18 -15.86 25.16
N ASN A 15 -5.12 -16.10 23.84
CA ASN A 15 -4.06 -16.87 23.18
C ASN A 15 -2.79 -16.05 22.90
N GLY A 16 -2.79 -14.76 23.24
CA GLY A 16 -1.67 -13.84 23.03
C GLY A 16 -1.70 -13.05 21.73
N ASP A 17 -2.64 -13.33 20.82
CA ASP A 17 -2.78 -12.62 19.56
C ASP A 17 -3.22 -11.17 19.76
N ALA A 18 -2.87 -10.32 18.79
CA ALA A 18 -3.40 -8.97 18.70
C ALA A 18 -4.80 -8.99 18.05
N TRP A 19 -5.80 -8.51 18.78
CA TRP A 19 -7.17 -8.35 18.31
C TRP A 19 -7.51 -6.86 18.19
N VAL A 20 -8.46 -6.55 17.33
CA VAL A 20 -9.00 -5.19 17.14
C VAL A 20 -10.31 -5.07 17.90
N GLU A 21 -10.47 -3.97 18.65
CA GLU A 21 -11.74 -3.60 19.27
C GLU A 21 -12.31 -2.35 18.59
N ALA A 22 -13.45 -2.51 17.93
CA ALA A 22 -14.16 -1.42 17.27
C ALA A 22 -15.67 -1.58 17.44
N LYS A 23 -16.40 -0.50 17.66
CA LYS A 23 -17.86 -0.50 17.86
C LYS A 23 -18.35 -1.51 18.92
N GLY A 24 -17.57 -1.71 19.98
CA GLY A 24 -17.88 -2.65 21.07
C GLY A 24 -17.68 -4.13 20.72
N GLN A 25 -17.09 -4.43 19.58
CA GLN A 25 -16.78 -5.80 19.16
C GLN A 25 -15.28 -6.02 19.13
N LYS A 26 -14.85 -7.21 19.57
CA LYS A 26 -13.47 -7.68 19.45
C LYS A 26 -13.38 -8.65 18.28
N MET A 27 -12.41 -8.41 17.40
CA MET A 27 -12.23 -9.17 16.18
C MET A 27 -10.79 -9.61 16.03
N ALA A 28 -10.58 -10.88 15.68
CA ALA A 28 -9.28 -11.40 15.27
C ALA A 28 -8.90 -10.88 13.87
N ALA A 29 -7.61 -10.89 13.55
CA ALA A 29 -7.11 -10.43 12.25
C ALA A 29 -7.82 -11.08 11.04
N PRO A 30 -8.08 -12.42 10.99
CA PRO A 30 -8.82 -13.02 9.89
C PRO A 30 -10.26 -12.48 9.74
N GLN A 31 -10.92 -12.11 10.84
CA GLN A 31 -12.26 -11.54 10.79
C GLN A 31 -12.26 -10.13 10.19
N VAL A 32 -11.26 -9.32 10.53
CA VAL A 32 -11.08 -7.98 9.93
C VAL A 32 -10.76 -8.09 8.44
N SER A 33 -9.84 -8.99 8.08
CA SER A 33 -9.49 -9.26 6.68
C SER A 33 -10.68 -9.78 5.88
N ALA A 34 -11.56 -10.57 6.50
CA ALA A 34 -12.78 -11.06 5.87
C ALA A 34 -13.74 -9.92 5.49
N GLU A 35 -13.82 -8.83 6.28
CA GLU A 35 -14.66 -7.67 5.91
C GLU A 35 -14.13 -6.97 4.66
N VAL A 36 -12.81 -6.89 4.49
CA VAL A 36 -12.18 -6.38 3.25
C VAL A 36 -12.53 -7.30 2.07
N LEU A 37 -12.37 -8.62 2.24
CA LEU A 37 -12.69 -9.59 1.20
C LEU A 37 -14.17 -9.61 0.82
N LYS A 38 -15.09 -9.43 1.77
CA LYS A 38 -16.53 -9.25 1.49
C LYS A 38 -16.78 -8.01 0.61
N LYS A 39 -16.08 -6.91 0.90
CA LYS A 39 -16.18 -5.70 0.07
C LYS A 39 -15.66 -5.95 -1.34
N MET A 40 -14.55 -6.65 -1.49
CA MET A 40 -13.98 -7.01 -2.79
C MET A 40 -14.90 -7.95 -3.56
N LYS A 41 -15.46 -8.98 -2.89
CA LYS A 41 -16.47 -9.89 -3.46
C LYS A 41 -17.65 -9.09 -4.01
N LYS A 42 -18.23 -8.21 -3.17
CA LYS A 42 -19.36 -7.38 -3.59
C LYS A 42 -19.02 -6.49 -4.78
N THR A 43 -17.83 -5.88 -4.79
CA THR A 43 -17.39 -5.04 -5.91
C THR A 43 -17.30 -5.85 -7.21
N ALA A 44 -16.78 -7.07 -7.15
CA ALA A 44 -16.71 -7.97 -8.30
C ALA A 44 -18.10 -8.39 -8.76
N GLU A 45 -19.00 -8.76 -7.86
CA GLU A 45 -20.40 -9.13 -8.17
C GLU A 45 -21.17 -7.95 -8.80
N ASP A 46 -21.00 -6.74 -8.28
CA ASP A 46 -21.62 -5.53 -8.82
C ASP A 46 -21.14 -5.24 -10.26
N PHE A 47 -19.86 -5.55 -10.55
CA PHE A 47 -19.29 -5.36 -11.88
C PHE A 47 -19.70 -6.46 -12.87
N LEU A 48 -19.68 -7.74 -12.44
CA LEU A 48 -19.96 -8.90 -13.30
C LEU A 48 -21.46 -9.12 -13.48
N GLY A 49 -22.30 -8.68 -12.53
CA GLY A 49 -23.74 -8.94 -12.50
C GLY A 49 -24.11 -10.38 -12.12
N GLU A 50 -23.17 -11.12 -11.54
CA GLU A 50 -23.35 -12.52 -11.13
C GLU A 50 -22.65 -12.79 -9.79
N GLU A 51 -22.99 -13.91 -9.14
CA GLU A 51 -22.40 -14.30 -7.86
C GLU A 51 -20.94 -14.74 -8.04
N VAL A 52 -20.06 -14.22 -7.18
CA VAL A 52 -18.67 -14.62 -7.07
C VAL A 52 -18.50 -15.66 -5.97
N THR A 53 -18.23 -16.90 -6.32
CA THR A 53 -18.13 -18.02 -5.38
C THR A 53 -16.70 -18.40 -5.01
N GLY A 54 -15.73 -18.13 -5.87
CA GLY A 54 -14.33 -18.52 -5.69
C GLY A 54 -13.35 -17.37 -5.87
N ALA A 55 -12.18 -17.48 -5.23
CA ALA A 55 -11.11 -16.51 -5.37
C ALA A 55 -9.73 -17.16 -5.30
N VAL A 56 -8.78 -16.57 -6.02
CA VAL A 56 -7.35 -16.68 -5.76
C VAL A 56 -6.96 -15.45 -4.94
N ILE A 57 -6.28 -15.66 -3.83
CA ILE A 57 -5.90 -14.57 -2.91
C ILE A 57 -4.38 -14.50 -2.87
N THR A 58 -3.84 -13.31 -2.97
CA THR A 58 -2.40 -13.07 -2.90
C THR A 58 -1.97 -12.73 -1.47
N VAL A 59 -0.73 -13.09 -1.15
CA VAL A 59 -0.07 -12.76 0.12
C VAL A 59 1.38 -12.35 -0.14
N PRO A 60 1.97 -11.53 0.73
CA PRO A 60 3.42 -11.26 0.68
C PRO A 60 4.24 -12.55 0.65
N ALA A 61 5.35 -12.55 -0.09
CA ALA A 61 6.18 -13.75 -0.24
C ALA A 61 6.77 -14.27 1.09
N TYR A 62 7.00 -13.36 2.06
CA TYR A 62 7.52 -13.70 3.39
C TYR A 62 6.47 -14.23 4.38
N PHE A 63 5.18 -14.29 4.02
CA PHE A 63 4.16 -14.86 4.89
C PHE A 63 4.46 -16.32 5.20
N ASN A 64 4.46 -16.67 6.50
CA ASN A 64 4.57 -18.04 6.96
C ASN A 64 3.25 -18.80 6.80
N ASP A 65 3.28 -20.11 7.06
CA ASP A 65 2.12 -20.99 6.91
C ASP A 65 0.92 -20.55 7.77
N ALA A 66 1.16 -20.06 8.99
CA ALA A 66 0.09 -19.59 9.86
C ALA A 66 -0.61 -18.34 9.28
N GLN A 67 0.15 -17.42 8.72
CA GLN A 67 -0.37 -16.21 8.07
C GLN A 67 -1.12 -16.56 6.77
N ARG A 68 -0.60 -17.50 5.98
CA ARG A 68 -1.27 -18.02 4.77
C ARG A 68 -2.58 -18.72 5.12
N GLN A 69 -2.59 -19.51 6.19
CA GLN A 69 -3.81 -20.17 6.68
C GLN A 69 -4.82 -19.13 7.19
N ALA A 70 -4.38 -18.11 7.94
CA ALA A 70 -5.25 -17.03 8.40
C ALA A 70 -5.90 -16.25 7.24
N THR A 71 -5.17 -16.03 6.15
CA THR A 71 -5.69 -15.42 4.93
C THR A 71 -6.72 -16.32 4.24
N LYS A 72 -6.47 -17.64 4.18
CA LYS A 72 -7.41 -18.62 3.65
C LYS A 72 -8.70 -18.67 4.48
N ASP A 73 -8.58 -18.60 5.79
CA ASP A 73 -9.73 -18.58 6.70
C ASP A 73 -10.54 -17.28 6.56
N ALA A 74 -9.87 -16.14 6.36
CA ALA A 74 -10.53 -14.88 6.04
C ALA A 74 -11.39 -14.98 4.75
N GLY A 75 -10.87 -15.63 3.71
CA GLY A 75 -11.61 -15.90 2.48
C GLY A 75 -12.86 -16.74 2.72
N ARG A 76 -12.75 -17.79 3.55
CA ARG A 76 -13.88 -18.64 3.93
C ARG A 76 -14.92 -17.89 4.75
N ILE A 77 -14.50 -17.07 5.72
CA ILE A 77 -15.39 -16.21 6.51
C ILE A 77 -16.12 -15.20 5.61
N ALA A 78 -15.48 -14.74 4.55
CA ALA A 78 -16.07 -13.85 3.53
C ALA A 78 -17.05 -14.57 2.60
N GLY A 79 -17.22 -15.89 2.71
CA GLY A 79 -18.10 -16.69 1.85
C GLY A 79 -17.49 -17.00 0.48
N LEU A 80 -16.16 -17.11 0.40
CA LEU A 80 -15.43 -17.45 -0.81
C LEU A 80 -14.81 -18.85 -0.70
N GLU A 81 -14.87 -19.62 -1.77
CA GLU A 81 -14.01 -20.78 -1.94
C GLU A 81 -12.62 -20.32 -2.35
N VAL A 82 -11.65 -20.42 -1.43
CA VAL A 82 -10.26 -20.04 -1.72
C VAL A 82 -9.62 -21.13 -2.58
N LYS A 83 -9.51 -20.87 -3.88
CA LYS A 83 -8.95 -21.80 -4.87
C LYS A 83 -7.45 -21.99 -4.69
N ARG A 84 -6.74 -20.89 -4.42
CA ARG A 84 -5.28 -20.87 -4.22
C ARG A 84 -4.85 -19.63 -3.44
N ILE A 85 -3.78 -19.79 -2.67
CA ILE A 85 -2.98 -18.66 -2.12
C ILE A 85 -1.70 -18.62 -2.95
N ILE A 86 -1.34 -17.45 -3.49
CA ILE A 86 -0.11 -17.24 -4.26
C ILE A 86 0.65 -16.03 -3.73
N ASN A 87 1.94 -15.95 -4.03
CA ASN A 87 2.76 -14.80 -3.63
C ASN A 87 2.40 -13.57 -4.49
N GLU A 88 2.29 -12.42 -3.87
CA GLU A 88 2.02 -11.13 -4.54
C GLU A 88 3.01 -10.85 -5.69
N PRO A 89 4.34 -10.98 -5.49
CA PRO A 89 5.28 -10.70 -6.57
C PRO A 89 5.16 -11.71 -7.74
N THR A 90 4.75 -12.95 -7.49
CA THR A 90 4.46 -13.92 -8.55
C THR A 90 3.21 -13.50 -9.34
N ALA A 91 2.18 -13.03 -8.65
CA ALA A 91 0.97 -12.51 -9.31
C ALA A 91 1.27 -11.28 -10.15
N ALA A 92 2.13 -10.38 -9.68
CA ALA A 92 2.60 -9.22 -10.44
C ALA A 92 3.34 -9.64 -11.72
N ALA A 93 4.26 -10.60 -11.63
CA ALA A 93 4.98 -11.13 -12.79
C ALA A 93 4.03 -11.71 -13.83
N LEU A 94 3.01 -12.47 -13.40
CA LEU A 94 1.97 -13.02 -14.29
C LEU A 94 1.13 -11.90 -14.91
N ALA A 95 0.72 -10.90 -14.16
CA ALA A 95 -0.05 -9.76 -14.66
C ALA A 95 0.70 -8.96 -15.74
N TYR A 96 2.02 -8.85 -15.60
CA TYR A 96 2.87 -8.25 -16.64
C TYR A 96 3.15 -9.18 -17.84
N GLY A 97 2.62 -10.40 -17.82
CA GLY A 97 2.74 -11.36 -18.91
C GLY A 97 4.14 -11.95 -19.07
N LEU A 98 4.92 -12.02 -18.00
CA LEU A 98 6.27 -12.58 -18.05
C LEU A 98 6.27 -14.10 -18.20
N ASP A 99 5.17 -14.76 -17.89
CA ASP A 99 4.92 -16.16 -18.22
C ASP A 99 4.90 -16.45 -19.74
N LYS A 100 4.59 -15.43 -20.55
CA LYS A 100 4.50 -15.52 -22.02
C LYS A 100 5.80 -15.14 -22.74
N LYS A 101 6.76 -14.55 -22.04
CA LYS A 101 8.06 -14.20 -22.60
C LYS A 101 9.00 -15.41 -22.53
N GLY A 102 9.66 -15.77 -23.64
CA GLY A 102 10.59 -16.89 -23.70
C GLY A 102 11.88 -16.66 -22.91
N GLY A 103 12.55 -17.78 -22.56
CA GLY A 103 13.84 -17.80 -21.87
C GLY A 103 13.75 -17.61 -20.37
N ASP A 104 14.86 -17.91 -19.69
CA ASP A 104 15.02 -17.72 -18.26
C ASP A 104 15.20 -16.23 -17.93
N ARG A 105 14.70 -15.80 -16.78
CA ARG A 105 14.73 -14.40 -16.35
C ARG A 105 14.94 -14.30 -14.86
N THR A 106 15.69 -13.29 -14.47
CA THR A 106 15.76 -12.84 -13.07
C THR A 106 15.16 -11.46 -12.98
N ILE A 107 14.10 -11.31 -12.21
CA ILE A 107 13.32 -10.07 -12.11
C ILE A 107 13.31 -9.52 -10.69
N ALA A 108 13.25 -8.19 -10.60
CA ALA A 108 12.96 -7.51 -9.33
C ALA A 108 11.53 -6.97 -9.36
N VAL A 109 10.72 -7.37 -8.39
CA VAL A 109 9.37 -6.81 -8.18
C VAL A 109 9.47 -5.80 -7.05
N TYR A 110 9.28 -4.53 -7.39
CA TYR A 110 9.33 -3.38 -6.50
C TYR A 110 7.89 -2.93 -6.21
N ASP A 111 7.38 -3.34 -5.07
CA ASP A 111 6.00 -3.08 -4.65
C ASP A 111 5.97 -2.00 -3.57
N LEU A 112 5.56 -0.79 -3.95
CA LEU A 112 5.37 0.34 -3.05
C LEU A 112 3.86 0.57 -2.84
N GLY A 113 3.32 -0.15 -1.86
CA GLY A 113 1.91 -0.07 -1.49
C GLY A 113 1.55 1.17 -0.70
N GLY A 114 0.33 1.20 -0.15
CA GLY A 114 -0.16 2.32 0.65
C GLY A 114 0.55 2.51 1.98
N GLY A 115 0.98 1.41 2.62
CA GLY A 115 1.59 1.45 3.96
C GLY A 115 2.89 0.65 4.08
N THR A 116 3.20 -0.21 3.12
CA THR A 116 4.39 -1.06 3.09
C THR A 116 5.12 -0.96 1.77
N PHE A 117 6.42 -1.21 1.84
CA PHE A 117 7.29 -1.41 0.69
C PHE A 117 7.83 -2.84 0.73
N ASP A 118 7.67 -3.56 -0.36
CA ASP A 118 8.18 -4.90 -0.54
C ASP A 118 9.02 -5.01 -1.82
N ILE A 119 10.17 -5.64 -1.72
CA ILE A 119 11.04 -5.96 -2.84
C ILE A 119 11.25 -7.47 -2.87
N SER A 120 11.03 -8.09 -4.04
CA SER A 120 11.26 -9.52 -4.22
C SER A 120 12.08 -9.76 -5.47
N ILE A 121 13.07 -10.63 -5.35
CA ILE A 121 13.85 -11.13 -6.46
C ILE A 121 13.32 -12.49 -6.85
N ILE A 122 12.92 -12.64 -8.11
CA ILE A 122 12.29 -13.86 -8.63
C ILE A 122 13.10 -14.38 -9.81
N GLU A 123 13.34 -15.67 -9.80
CA GLU A 123 13.80 -16.42 -10.95
C GLU A 123 12.61 -17.04 -11.69
N ILE A 124 12.63 -16.92 -13.00
CA ILE A 124 11.64 -17.50 -13.90
C ILE A 124 12.38 -18.40 -14.85
N ASP A 125 12.22 -19.70 -14.67
CA ASP A 125 12.85 -20.72 -15.52
C ASP A 125 11.83 -21.34 -16.49
N GLU A 126 12.31 -21.75 -17.63
CA GLU A 126 11.52 -22.49 -18.61
C GLU A 126 12.01 -23.93 -18.71
N VAL A 127 11.24 -24.87 -18.14
CA VAL A 127 11.52 -26.30 -18.17
C VAL A 127 10.44 -27.01 -18.98
N GLU A 128 10.81 -27.66 -20.08
CA GLU A 128 9.91 -28.42 -20.96
C GLU A 128 8.70 -27.60 -21.49
N GLY A 129 8.87 -26.28 -21.60
CA GLY A 129 7.83 -25.35 -22.08
C GLY A 129 6.86 -24.89 -20.97
N GLU A 130 7.08 -25.28 -19.72
CA GLU A 130 6.39 -24.76 -18.55
C GLU A 130 7.26 -23.75 -17.83
N LYS A 131 6.63 -22.66 -17.33
CA LYS A 131 7.30 -21.64 -16.54
C LYS A 131 7.18 -21.95 -15.06
N THR A 132 8.33 -21.96 -14.37
CA THR A 132 8.42 -22.01 -12.92
C THR A 132 8.82 -20.64 -12.38
N PHE A 133 8.29 -20.28 -11.21
CA PHE A 133 8.57 -19.01 -10.54
C PHE A 133 9.13 -19.31 -9.15
N GLU A 134 10.36 -18.96 -8.90
CA GLU A 134 11.03 -19.12 -7.61
C GLU A 134 11.34 -17.75 -7.01
N VAL A 135 10.92 -17.50 -5.77
CA VAL A 135 11.29 -16.31 -5.02
C VAL A 135 12.63 -16.56 -4.35
N LEU A 136 13.69 -15.98 -4.88
CA LEU A 136 15.06 -16.14 -4.38
C LEU A 136 15.28 -15.39 -3.08
N ALA A 137 14.79 -14.16 -3.01
CA ALA A 137 14.89 -13.32 -1.82
C ALA A 137 13.74 -12.32 -1.75
N THR A 138 13.42 -11.88 -0.54
CA THR A 138 12.46 -10.82 -0.29
C THR A 138 12.92 -9.97 0.89
N ASN A 139 12.69 -8.66 0.81
CA ASN A 139 12.95 -7.71 1.87
C ASN A 139 11.92 -6.58 1.79
N GLY A 140 11.92 -5.62 2.72
CA GLY A 140 10.98 -4.52 2.68
C GLY A 140 11.07 -3.58 3.88
N ASP A 141 10.14 -2.64 3.91
CA ASP A 141 9.95 -1.71 5.02
C ASP A 141 8.44 -1.64 5.32
N THR A 142 8.02 -2.19 6.45
CA THR A 142 6.61 -2.23 6.89
C THR A 142 6.06 -0.87 7.31
N HIS A 143 6.86 0.18 7.23
CA HIS A 143 6.50 1.55 7.58
C HIS A 143 6.94 2.54 6.49
N LEU A 144 6.90 2.11 5.24
CA LEU A 144 7.18 2.93 4.07
C LEU A 144 6.12 2.65 3.01
N GLY A 145 5.30 3.64 2.70
CA GLY A 145 4.24 3.52 1.71
C GLY A 145 3.63 4.85 1.33
N GLY A 146 2.58 4.82 0.52
CA GLY A 146 1.89 5.99 0.01
C GLY A 146 1.38 6.94 1.09
N GLU A 147 1.02 6.43 2.27
CA GLU A 147 0.64 7.26 3.42
C GLU A 147 1.78 8.16 3.91
N ASP A 148 3.03 7.71 3.84
CA ASP A 148 4.18 8.54 4.22
C ASP A 148 4.36 9.69 3.24
N PHE A 149 4.15 9.43 1.95
CA PHE A 149 4.16 10.45 0.89
C PHE A 149 3.03 11.47 1.10
N ASP A 150 1.82 11.00 1.40
CA ASP A 150 0.68 11.86 1.73
C ASP A 150 0.99 12.73 2.94
N ASN A 151 1.55 12.16 4.01
CA ASN A 151 1.90 12.89 5.23
C ASN A 151 2.94 13.99 4.98
N ARG A 152 3.91 13.79 4.08
CA ARG A 152 4.85 14.85 3.67
C ARG A 152 4.12 16.01 3.00
N LEU A 153 3.20 15.70 2.10
CA LEU A 153 2.42 16.72 1.40
C LEU A 153 1.42 17.42 2.33
N ILE A 154 0.75 16.69 3.21
CA ILE A 154 -0.15 17.24 4.24
C ILE A 154 0.60 18.25 5.12
N ASN A 155 1.76 17.87 5.65
CA ASN A 155 2.57 18.78 6.48
C ASN A 155 2.96 20.03 5.71
N TYR A 156 3.41 19.89 4.46
CA TYR A 156 3.73 21.03 3.60
C TYR A 156 2.54 21.98 3.43
N LEU A 157 1.35 21.45 3.10
CA LEU A 157 0.14 22.25 2.91
C LEU A 157 -0.28 22.99 4.20
N VAL A 158 -0.24 22.28 5.33
CA VAL A 158 -0.56 22.88 6.65
C VAL A 158 0.43 23.98 7.02
N ASP A 159 1.73 23.76 6.78
CA ASP A 159 2.77 24.73 7.11
C ASP A 159 2.67 25.98 6.19
N GLU A 160 2.42 25.82 4.90
CA GLU A 160 2.20 26.94 3.98
C GLU A 160 0.94 27.71 4.35
N PHE A 161 -0.16 27.06 4.67
CA PHE A 161 -1.38 27.72 5.13
C PHE A 161 -1.15 28.48 6.46
N ASN A 162 -0.41 27.90 7.40
CA ASN A 162 -0.07 28.56 8.63
C ASN A 162 0.83 29.81 8.42
N LYS A 163 1.77 29.74 7.47
CA LYS A 163 2.59 30.93 7.09
C LYS A 163 1.75 32.04 6.51
N GLU A 164 0.76 31.71 5.68
CA GLU A 164 -0.08 32.67 5.00
C GLU A 164 -1.17 33.26 5.89
N GLN A 165 -1.85 32.41 6.67
CA GLN A 165 -3.05 32.77 7.43
C GLN A 165 -2.83 32.90 8.94
N GLY A 166 -1.67 32.45 9.46
CA GLY A 166 -1.37 32.44 10.89
C GLY A 166 -2.17 31.42 11.71
N ILE A 167 -2.79 30.41 11.03
CA ILE A 167 -3.68 29.43 11.65
C ILE A 167 -3.10 28.03 11.51
N ASN A 168 -2.98 27.32 12.62
CA ASN A 168 -2.54 25.92 12.65
C ASN A 168 -3.75 25.00 12.53
N LEU A 169 -3.92 24.38 11.35
CA LEU A 169 -5.02 23.45 11.06
C LEU A 169 -4.93 22.13 11.85
N LYS A 170 -3.77 21.77 12.42
CA LYS A 170 -3.60 20.50 13.18
C LYS A 170 -4.57 20.36 14.36
N ASN A 171 -5.11 21.47 14.85
CA ASN A 171 -6.06 21.50 15.96
C ASN A 171 -7.54 21.37 15.49
N ASP A 172 -7.78 21.34 14.19
CA ASP A 172 -9.13 21.22 13.61
C ASP A 172 -9.24 19.87 12.85
N PRO A 173 -9.87 18.82 13.46
CA PRO A 173 -9.97 17.51 12.84
C PRO A 173 -10.71 17.50 11.50
N LEU A 174 -11.74 18.37 11.33
CA LEU A 174 -12.50 18.45 10.08
C LEU A 174 -11.67 19.09 8.97
N ALA A 175 -10.92 20.15 9.28
CA ALA A 175 -9.99 20.75 8.35
C ALA A 175 -8.90 19.75 7.95
N MET A 176 -8.32 19.05 8.91
CA MET A 176 -7.28 18.04 8.66
C MET A 176 -7.78 16.90 7.77
N GLN A 177 -9.02 16.42 7.95
CA GLN A 177 -9.58 15.39 7.08
C GLN A 177 -9.67 15.88 5.63
N ARG A 178 -10.13 17.11 5.41
CA ARG A 178 -10.21 17.71 4.08
C ARG A 178 -8.81 17.92 3.45
N VAL A 179 -7.83 18.33 4.25
CA VAL A 179 -6.44 18.47 3.79
C VAL A 179 -5.85 17.12 3.39
N LYS A 180 -6.11 16.04 4.15
CA LYS A 180 -5.68 14.68 3.81
C LYS A 180 -6.22 14.24 2.45
N GLU A 181 -7.53 14.35 2.25
CA GLU A 181 -8.19 13.98 0.99
C GLU A 181 -7.64 14.80 -0.20
N ALA A 182 -7.42 16.09 0.01
CA ALA A 182 -6.87 16.95 -1.03
C ALA A 182 -5.39 16.66 -1.34
N ALA A 183 -4.61 16.31 -0.33
CA ALA A 183 -3.19 15.93 -0.50
C ALA A 183 -3.06 14.62 -1.29
N GLU A 184 -3.82 13.59 -0.93
CA GLU A 184 -3.86 12.32 -1.67
C GLU A 184 -4.27 12.53 -3.12
N LYS A 185 -5.32 13.31 -3.36
CA LYS A 185 -5.75 13.67 -4.72
C LYS A 185 -4.65 14.40 -5.49
N ALA A 186 -4.00 15.38 -4.87
CA ALA A 186 -2.91 16.13 -5.49
C ALA A 186 -1.71 15.21 -5.82
N LYS A 187 -1.34 14.29 -4.92
CA LYS A 187 -0.31 13.28 -5.19
C LYS A 187 -0.65 12.46 -6.43
N ILE A 188 -1.88 11.96 -6.53
CA ILE A 188 -2.35 11.18 -7.69
C ILE A 188 -2.29 12.01 -8.98
N GLU A 189 -2.79 13.24 -8.97
CA GLU A 189 -2.77 14.13 -10.13
C GLU A 189 -1.35 14.45 -10.59
N LEU A 190 -0.41 14.65 -9.66
CA LEU A 190 1.00 14.92 -9.96
C LEU A 190 1.74 13.74 -10.61
N SER A 191 1.17 12.54 -10.61
CA SER A 191 1.71 11.42 -11.40
C SER A 191 1.60 11.66 -12.91
N SER A 192 0.61 12.44 -13.37
CA SER A 192 0.35 12.72 -14.79
C SER A 192 0.55 14.18 -15.18
N THR A 193 0.50 15.12 -14.22
CA THR A 193 0.64 16.55 -14.46
C THR A 193 1.91 17.12 -13.83
N SER A 194 2.41 18.24 -14.33
CA SER A 194 3.58 18.93 -13.77
C SER A 194 3.24 19.80 -12.56
N GLN A 195 1.95 20.15 -12.39
CA GLN A 195 1.45 20.95 -11.28
C GLN A 195 -0.04 20.70 -11.06
N THR A 196 -0.52 20.95 -9.84
CA THR A 196 -1.94 20.94 -9.46
C THR A 196 -2.22 22.03 -8.45
N ASP A 197 -3.49 22.42 -8.31
CA ASP A 197 -3.95 23.41 -7.34
C ASP A 197 -4.78 22.73 -6.24
N VAL A 198 -4.30 22.83 -4.99
CA VAL A 198 -5.07 22.40 -3.82
C VAL A 198 -5.97 23.53 -3.38
N ASN A 199 -7.25 23.42 -3.71
CA ASN A 199 -8.26 24.44 -3.42
C ASN A 199 -9.29 23.89 -2.42
N LEU A 200 -9.26 24.38 -1.19
CA LEU A 200 -10.21 24.05 -0.12
C LEU A 200 -10.93 25.30 0.36
N PRO A 201 -12.08 25.63 -0.24
CA PRO A 201 -12.89 26.74 0.25
C PRO A 201 -13.44 26.44 1.63
N TYR A 202 -13.48 27.48 2.49
CA TYR A 202 -14.00 27.37 3.86
C TYR A 202 -13.33 26.23 4.64
N VAL A 203 -12.00 26.13 4.58
CA VAL A 203 -11.25 25.07 5.27
C VAL A 203 -11.31 25.23 6.78
N THR A 204 -11.32 26.45 7.26
CA THR A 204 -11.53 26.83 8.68
C THR A 204 -12.08 28.27 8.77
N ALA A 205 -12.27 28.77 9.98
CA ALA A 205 -12.69 30.15 10.24
C ALA A 205 -12.02 30.69 11.52
N ASP A 206 -11.82 31.99 11.56
CA ASP A 206 -11.40 32.73 12.77
C ASP A 206 -12.32 33.96 13.02
N ALA A 207 -11.92 34.84 13.95
CA ALA A 207 -12.69 36.05 14.28
C ALA A 207 -12.85 37.02 13.11
N THR A 208 -12.03 36.91 12.05
CA THR A 208 -12.11 37.74 10.85
C THR A 208 -12.97 37.11 9.74
N GLY A 209 -13.47 35.89 9.94
CA GLY A 209 -14.32 35.19 9.01
C GLY A 209 -13.74 33.88 8.46
N PRO A 210 -14.36 33.35 7.40
CA PRO A 210 -13.94 32.07 6.81
C PRO A 210 -12.56 32.22 6.11
N LYS A 211 -11.79 31.13 6.17
CA LYS A 211 -10.47 31.00 5.55
C LYS A 211 -10.50 29.93 4.45
N HIS A 212 -9.76 30.19 3.39
CA HIS A 212 -9.67 29.29 2.23
C HIS A 212 -8.20 28.92 2.03
N MET A 213 -7.96 27.65 1.67
CA MET A 213 -6.64 27.22 1.21
C MET A 213 -6.63 27.20 -0.31
N ASN A 214 -5.65 27.85 -0.91
CA ASN A 214 -5.39 27.77 -2.34
C ASN A 214 -3.87 27.74 -2.56
N ILE A 215 -3.33 26.54 -2.66
CA ILE A 215 -1.89 26.28 -2.74
C ILE A 215 -1.60 25.52 -4.02
N LYS A 216 -0.73 26.09 -4.85
CA LYS A 216 -0.20 25.41 -6.03
C LYS A 216 0.94 24.48 -5.61
N VAL A 217 0.85 23.23 -6.04
CA VAL A 217 1.90 22.23 -5.83
C VAL A 217 2.44 21.77 -7.17
N THR A 218 3.76 21.77 -7.31
CA THR A 218 4.43 21.22 -8.48
C THR A 218 4.92 19.79 -8.22
N ARG A 219 5.07 18.99 -9.30
CA ARG A 219 5.70 17.66 -9.20
C ARG A 219 7.10 17.76 -8.59
N ALA A 220 7.93 18.71 -9.03
CA ALA A 220 9.26 18.91 -8.47
C ALA A 220 9.22 19.21 -6.95
N LYS A 221 8.19 19.91 -6.46
CA LYS A 221 8.00 20.13 -5.02
C LYS A 221 7.67 18.84 -4.32
N LEU A 222 6.74 18.05 -4.83
CA LEU A 222 6.40 16.72 -4.27
C LEU A 222 7.65 15.84 -4.24
N GLU A 223 8.38 15.71 -5.34
CA GLU A 223 9.61 14.94 -5.43
C GLU A 223 10.62 15.35 -4.35
N SER A 224 10.84 16.66 -4.15
CA SER A 224 11.74 17.17 -3.11
C SER A 224 11.28 16.85 -1.67
N LEU A 225 9.96 16.74 -1.44
CA LEU A 225 9.39 16.40 -0.13
C LEU A 225 9.53 14.93 0.23
N VAL A 226 9.64 14.05 -0.77
CA VAL A 226 9.60 12.58 -0.60
C VAL A 226 10.91 11.90 -0.98
N GLU A 227 11.94 12.65 -1.39
CA GLU A 227 13.23 12.12 -1.84
C GLU A 227 13.85 11.15 -0.81
N ASP A 228 13.83 11.49 0.46
CA ASP A 228 14.35 10.64 1.54
C ASP A 228 13.55 9.33 1.70
N LEU A 229 12.25 9.34 1.42
CA LEU A 229 11.41 8.15 1.43
C LEU A 229 11.78 7.21 0.28
N VAL A 230 12.02 7.75 -0.90
CA VAL A 230 12.51 6.97 -2.05
C VAL A 230 13.88 6.38 -1.75
N GLN A 231 14.79 7.17 -1.17
CA GLN A 231 16.13 6.66 -0.80
C GLN A 231 16.06 5.52 0.22
N ARG A 232 15.10 5.55 1.16
CA ARG A 232 14.90 4.45 2.13
C ARG A 232 14.60 3.11 1.48
N SER A 233 13.92 3.08 0.34
CA SER A 233 13.59 1.83 -0.37
C SER A 233 14.82 1.14 -0.97
N LEU A 234 15.93 1.85 -1.16
CA LEU A 234 17.14 1.30 -1.77
C LEU A 234 17.90 0.34 -0.83
N GLU A 235 17.79 0.52 0.48
CA GLU A 235 18.48 -0.40 1.42
C GLU A 235 17.85 -1.81 1.42
N PRO A 236 16.52 -2.00 1.51
CA PRO A 236 15.89 -3.31 1.32
C PRO A 236 16.23 -3.96 -0.03
N LEU A 237 16.31 -3.17 -1.11
CA LEU A 237 16.71 -3.67 -2.43
C LEU A 237 18.13 -4.25 -2.41
N LYS A 238 19.10 -3.54 -1.81
CA LYS A 238 20.49 -4.02 -1.71
C LYS A 238 20.58 -5.30 -0.89
N VAL A 239 19.82 -5.38 0.21
CA VAL A 239 19.77 -6.58 1.05
C VAL A 239 19.17 -7.75 0.26
N ALA A 240 18.06 -7.55 -0.43
CA ALA A 240 17.43 -8.61 -1.23
C ALA A 240 18.34 -9.14 -2.33
N LEU A 241 19.09 -8.27 -3.02
CA LEU A 241 20.09 -8.68 -4.01
C LEU A 241 21.23 -9.49 -3.36
N ALA A 242 21.73 -9.05 -2.21
CA ALA A 242 22.77 -9.77 -1.48
C ALA A 242 22.30 -11.14 -0.98
N ASP A 243 21.08 -11.23 -0.46
CA ASP A 243 20.47 -12.48 0.01
C ASP A 243 20.24 -13.48 -1.14
N ALA A 244 20.00 -12.97 -2.35
CA ALA A 244 19.90 -13.78 -3.57
C ALA A 244 21.25 -14.12 -4.20
N ASP A 245 22.37 -13.63 -3.64
CA ASP A 245 23.72 -13.74 -4.20
C ASP A 245 23.82 -13.17 -5.64
N LEU A 246 23.12 -12.06 -5.89
CA LEU A 246 23.01 -11.41 -7.19
C LEU A 246 23.46 -9.94 -7.13
N SER A 247 23.81 -9.42 -8.30
CA SER A 247 24.09 -8.00 -8.54
C SER A 247 22.95 -7.35 -9.37
N VAL A 248 22.96 -6.02 -9.46
CA VAL A 248 22.01 -5.28 -10.31
C VAL A 248 22.09 -5.71 -11.79
N ASN A 249 23.28 -6.15 -12.26
CA ASN A 249 23.49 -6.57 -13.64
C ASN A 249 22.86 -7.93 -13.97
N ASP A 250 22.49 -8.71 -12.96
CA ASP A 250 21.85 -10.01 -13.12
C ASP A 250 20.33 -9.87 -13.29
N ILE A 251 19.78 -8.69 -12.97
CA ILE A 251 18.35 -8.40 -13.09
C ILE A 251 18.01 -8.08 -14.55
N THR A 252 17.13 -8.88 -15.14
CA THR A 252 16.69 -8.71 -16.53
C THR A 252 15.54 -7.75 -16.71
N ASP A 253 14.61 -7.73 -15.75
CA ASP A 253 13.44 -6.86 -15.77
C ASP A 253 13.14 -6.34 -14.34
N VAL A 254 12.65 -5.10 -14.25
CA VAL A 254 12.11 -4.53 -13.01
C VAL A 254 10.63 -4.26 -13.20
N ILE A 255 9.82 -4.77 -12.28
CA ILE A 255 8.38 -4.54 -12.24
C ILE A 255 8.07 -3.58 -11.11
N LEU A 256 7.36 -2.50 -11.40
CA LEU A 256 6.83 -1.56 -10.42
C LEU A 256 5.35 -1.86 -10.18
N VAL A 257 4.99 -2.02 -8.92
CA VAL A 257 3.62 -2.32 -8.46
C VAL A 257 3.17 -1.30 -7.42
#